data_1724dd6e79b8c1b95362b3f9c5938e27
#
_entry.id   1724dd6e79b8c1b95362b3f9c5938e27
#
_cell.length_a   1.000
_cell.length_b   1.000
_cell.length_c   1.000
_cell.angle_alpha   90.00
_cell.angle_beta   90.00
_cell.angle_gamma   90.00
#
_symmetry.space_group_name_H-M   'P 1'
#
loop_
_entity.id
_entity.type
_entity.pdbx_description
1 polymer ?
#
loop_
_entity_poly.entity_id
_entity_poly.type
_entity_poly.pdbx_seq_one_letter_code
_entity_poly.pdbx_strand_id
1 'polypeptide(L)'
;ITRCPPEIQDVLVSLMSEKTMMIPELGEQGRVYAKAGFNIIATANLRDRGVHEMSSALKRRFNFETVRPIADPVFERELVLTQLKRELGDLSDQIQMSESVVDLLVTVFQELRQGTTKDGTSIKTPDAVMSTAEAVNIAYAAALEGYYLGDQSLSGAAIARQLIGVVLKDNADDAKRMRFYMDN
;
A
#
# COMPACT_ATOMS: atom_id res chain seq x y z
N ILE A 1 -5.36 -11.17 7.24
CA ILE A 1 -5.75 -12.53 7.68
C ILE A 1 -4.66 -13.55 7.37
N THR A 2 -4.03 -13.51 6.20
CA THR A 2 -2.99 -14.45 5.75
C THR A 2 -1.69 -14.41 6.58
N ARG A 3 -1.48 -13.39 7.41
CA ARG A 3 -0.37 -13.34 8.38
C ARG A 3 -0.69 -14.02 9.72
N CYS A 4 -1.95 -14.41 9.94
CA CYS A 4 -2.32 -15.17 11.12
C CYS A 4 -1.87 -16.63 10.98
N PRO A 5 -1.31 -17.25 12.04
CA PRO A 5 -1.07 -18.67 12.07
C PRO A 5 -2.34 -19.48 11.79
N PRO A 6 -2.23 -20.70 11.25
CA PRO A 6 -3.39 -21.56 10.93
C PRO A 6 -4.33 -21.77 12.11
N GLU A 7 -3.80 -21.91 13.32
CA GLU A 7 -4.58 -22.13 14.55
C GLU A 7 -5.51 -20.93 14.84
N ILE A 8 -5.05 -19.71 14.58
CA ILE A 8 -5.86 -18.49 14.72
C ILE A 8 -6.89 -18.39 13.60
N GLN A 9 -6.53 -18.83 12.38
CA GLN A 9 -7.47 -18.87 11.27
C GLN A 9 -8.63 -19.84 11.53
N ASP A 10 -8.38 -20.97 12.20
CA ASP A 10 -9.38 -21.97 12.51
C ASP A 10 -10.43 -21.46 13.53
N VAL A 11 -10.03 -20.61 14.46
CA VAL A 11 -10.98 -19.94 15.36
C VAL A 11 -12.02 -19.12 14.58
N LEU A 12 -11.60 -18.48 13.47
CA LEU A 12 -12.52 -17.73 12.61
C LEU A 12 -13.54 -18.62 11.92
N VAL A 13 -13.21 -19.88 11.63
CA VAL A 13 -14.15 -20.85 11.04
C VAL A 13 -15.35 -21.05 11.96
N SER A 14 -15.11 -21.29 13.26
CA SER A 14 -16.16 -21.45 14.26
C SER A 14 -16.94 -20.16 14.48
N LEU A 15 -16.24 -19.03 14.60
CA LEU A 15 -16.86 -17.73 14.79
C LEU A 15 -17.81 -17.35 13.62
N MET A 16 -17.41 -17.61 12.39
CA MET A 16 -18.23 -17.33 11.21
C MET A 16 -19.41 -18.26 11.07
N SER A 17 -19.29 -19.54 11.50
CA SER A 17 -20.35 -20.55 11.38
C SER A 17 -21.33 -20.49 12.52
N GLU A 18 -20.83 -20.52 13.75
CA GLU A 18 -21.61 -20.68 14.97
C GLU A 18 -21.93 -19.34 15.64
N LYS A 19 -21.28 -18.27 15.20
CA LYS A 19 -21.39 -16.94 15.80
C LYS A 19 -21.01 -16.92 17.29
N THR A 20 -20.10 -17.83 17.67
CA THR A 20 -19.60 -17.94 19.05
C THR A 20 -18.07 -18.05 19.05
N MET A 21 -17.48 -17.60 20.13
CA MET A 21 -16.06 -17.75 20.42
C MET A 21 -15.89 -18.18 21.86
N MET A 22 -14.98 -19.15 22.11
CA MET A 22 -14.60 -19.54 23.45
C MET A 22 -13.34 -18.76 23.86
N ILE A 23 -13.35 -18.21 25.06
CA ILE A 23 -12.20 -17.59 25.71
C ILE A 23 -11.70 -18.59 26.77
N PRO A 24 -10.63 -19.36 26.50
CA PRO A 24 -10.21 -20.47 27.36
C PRO A 24 -9.90 -20.01 28.80
N GLU A 25 -9.37 -18.81 28.97
CA GLU A 25 -8.98 -18.23 30.26
C GLU A 25 -10.17 -18.02 31.21
N LEU A 26 -11.38 -17.95 30.70
CA LEU A 26 -12.62 -17.78 31.46
C LEU A 26 -13.35 -19.10 31.73
N GLY A 27 -12.79 -20.24 31.34
CA GLY A 27 -13.37 -21.57 31.51
C GLY A 27 -14.75 -21.69 30.86
N GLU A 28 -15.70 -22.40 31.50
CA GLU A 28 -17.05 -22.63 30.95
C GLU A 28 -17.87 -21.36 30.71
N GLN A 29 -17.59 -20.30 31.43
CA GLN A 29 -18.24 -18.98 31.28
C GLN A 29 -17.63 -18.15 30.13
N GLY A 30 -16.57 -18.62 29.52
CA GLY A 30 -15.84 -17.91 28.46
C GLY A 30 -16.51 -17.94 27.08
N ARG A 31 -17.72 -18.49 26.94
CA ARG A 31 -18.43 -18.49 25.67
C ARG A 31 -19.07 -17.14 25.37
N VAL A 32 -18.56 -16.47 24.35
CA VAL A 32 -19.07 -15.17 23.87
C VAL A 32 -19.88 -15.37 22.59
N TYR A 33 -21.03 -14.74 22.53
CA TYR A 33 -21.92 -14.80 21.36
C TYR A 33 -21.88 -13.51 20.56
N ALA A 34 -21.88 -13.62 19.25
CA ALA A 34 -21.94 -12.46 18.38
C ALA A 34 -23.32 -11.79 18.46
N LYS A 35 -23.34 -10.47 18.43
CA LYS A 35 -24.58 -9.69 18.34
C LYS A 35 -25.21 -9.82 16.96
N ALA A 36 -26.53 -9.55 16.88
CA ALA A 36 -27.22 -9.47 15.59
C ALA A 36 -26.51 -8.48 14.64
N GLY A 37 -26.36 -8.87 13.37
CA GLY A 37 -25.66 -8.06 12.37
C GLY A 37 -24.12 -8.20 12.38
N PHE A 38 -23.55 -9.04 13.25
CA PHE A 38 -22.10 -9.29 13.26
C PHE A 38 -21.64 -9.84 11.90
N ASN A 39 -20.59 -9.21 11.37
CA ASN A 39 -19.94 -9.63 10.13
C ASN A 39 -18.41 -9.47 10.28
N ILE A 40 -17.63 -10.12 9.41
CA ILE A 40 -16.17 -10.05 9.38
C ILE A 40 -15.75 -9.53 8.00
N ILE A 41 -14.97 -8.46 8.00
CA ILE A 41 -14.26 -7.98 6.82
C ILE A 41 -12.77 -8.24 7.08
N ALA A 42 -12.12 -8.93 6.16
CA ALA A 42 -10.71 -9.27 6.27
C ALA A 42 -9.94 -8.76 5.04
N THR A 43 -8.71 -8.29 5.27
CA THR A 43 -7.77 -7.97 4.22
C THR A 43 -6.69 -9.04 4.12
N ALA A 44 -6.23 -9.30 2.91
CA ALA A 44 -5.14 -10.23 2.64
C ALA A 44 -4.24 -9.68 1.54
N ASN A 45 -2.93 -9.78 1.75
CA ASN A 45 -1.95 -9.58 0.68
C ASN A 45 -1.42 -10.95 0.25
N LEU A 46 -1.84 -11.41 -0.92
CA LEU A 46 -1.48 -12.73 -1.42
C LEU A 46 -0.06 -12.82 -1.99
N ARG A 47 0.61 -11.67 -2.18
CA ARG A 47 1.98 -11.60 -2.71
C ARG A 47 3.04 -11.40 -1.64
N ASP A 48 2.65 -11.21 -0.37
CA ASP A 48 3.60 -11.06 0.73
C ASP A 48 4.32 -12.38 1.02
N ARG A 49 5.61 -12.27 1.37
CA ARG A 49 6.35 -13.39 1.96
C ARG A 49 5.90 -13.63 3.40
N GLY A 50 5.93 -14.88 3.85
CA GLY A 50 5.53 -15.25 5.21
C GLY A 50 4.02 -15.22 5.45
N VAL A 51 3.22 -15.35 4.39
CA VAL A 51 1.78 -15.56 4.51
C VAL A 51 1.47 -17.05 4.66
N HIS A 52 0.47 -17.35 5.47
CA HIS A 52 -0.10 -18.69 5.61
C HIS A 52 -1.23 -18.86 4.60
N GLU A 53 -1.29 -20.01 3.96
CA GLU A 53 -2.39 -20.34 3.09
C GLU A 53 -3.67 -20.51 3.91
N MET A 54 -4.76 -19.89 3.45
CA MET A 54 -6.07 -20.07 4.08
C MET A 54 -6.61 -21.46 3.80
N SER A 55 -7.12 -22.13 4.84
CA SER A 55 -7.78 -23.41 4.69
C SER A 55 -9.00 -23.33 3.76
N SER A 56 -9.34 -24.43 3.09
CA SER A 56 -10.53 -24.50 2.25
C SER A 56 -11.81 -24.21 3.04
N ALA A 57 -11.84 -24.59 4.31
CA ALA A 57 -12.95 -24.32 5.21
C ALA A 57 -13.14 -22.81 5.43
N LEU A 58 -12.03 -22.06 5.61
CA LEU A 58 -12.08 -20.63 5.79
C LEU A 58 -12.41 -19.90 4.47
N LYS A 59 -11.80 -20.33 3.36
CA LYS A 59 -12.07 -19.75 2.01
C LYS A 59 -13.56 -19.82 1.65
N ARG A 60 -14.27 -20.89 2.00
CA ARG A 60 -15.70 -21.06 1.70
C ARG A 60 -16.64 -20.12 2.47
N ARG A 61 -16.12 -19.41 3.47
CA ARG A 61 -16.90 -18.51 4.34
C ARG A 61 -16.73 -17.04 3.99
N PHE A 62 -15.80 -16.72 3.08
CA PHE A 62 -15.58 -15.38 2.57
C PHE A 62 -16.03 -15.25 1.13
N ASN A 63 -16.58 -14.08 0.80
CA ASN A 63 -16.65 -13.60 -0.57
C ASN A 63 -15.38 -12.80 -0.84
N PHE A 64 -14.69 -13.12 -1.94
CA PHE A 64 -13.42 -12.50 -2.28
C PHE A 64 -13.62 -11.39 -3.30
N GLU A 65 -13.01 -10.25 -3.03
CA GLU A 65 -12.88 -9.15 -3.97
C GLU A 65 -11.42 -8.76 -4.09
N THR A 66 -10.95 -8.54 -5.31
CA THR A 66 -9.58 -8.10 -5.56
C THR A 66 -9.56 -6.59 -5.75
N VAL A 67 -8.97 -5.89 -4.78
CA VAL A 67 -8.74 -4.45 -4.88
C VAL A 67 -7.52 -4.23 -5.76
N ARG A 68 -7.74 -3.62 -6.94
CA ARG A 68 -6.67 -3.25 -7.86
C ARG A 68 -6.08 -1.88 -7.49
N PRO A 69 -4.81 -1.61 -7.85
CA PRO A 69 -4.27 -0.25 -7.78
C PRO A 69 -5.13 0.73 -8.56
N ILE A 70 -5.10 1.99 -8.16
CA ILE A 70 -5.81 3.07 -8.85
C ILE A 70 -5.28 3.17 -10.28
N ALA A 71 -6.19 3.10 -11.26
CA ALA A 71 -5.84 3.18 -12.69
C ALA A 71 -5.99 4.61 -13.26
N ASP A 72 -6.84 5.43 -12.65
CA ASP A 72 -7.06 6.82 -13.06
C ASP A 72 -5.96 7.72 -12.46
N PRO A 73 -5.06 8.29 -13.29
CA PRO A 73 -3.95 9.11 -12.79
C PRO A 73 -4.42 10.44 -12.19
N VAL A 74 -5.54 10.99 -12.66
CA VAL A 74 -6.10 12.25 -12.13
C VAL A 74 -6.60 12.02 -10.72
N PHE A 75 -7.39 10.99 -10.52
CA PHE A 75 -7.87 10.61 -9.20
C PHE A 75 -6.72 10.24 -8.24
N GLU A 76 -5.70 9.51 -8.73
CA GLU A 76 -4.55 9.14 -7.90
C GLU A 76 -3.74 10.38 -7.47
N ARG A 77 -3.54 11.36 -8.38
CA ARG A 77 -2.89 12.63 -8.06
C ARG A 77 -3.63 13.39 -6.96
N GLU A 78 -4.95 13.55 -7.11
CA GLU A 78 -5.77 14.24 -6.12
C GLU A 78 -5.73 13.56 -4.76
N LEU A 79 -5.74 12.24 -4.75
CA LEU A 79 -5.61 11.46 -3.53
C LEU A 79 -4.25 11.67 -2.87
N VAL A 80 -3.15 11.60 -3.64
CA VAL A 80 -1.79 11.83 -3.13
C VAL A 80 -1.67 13.23 -2.54
N LEU A 81 -2.14 14.26 -3.24
CA LEU A 81 -2.12 15.65 -2.76
C LEU A 81 -2.93 15.82 -1.47
N THR A 82 -4.12 15.24 -1.42
CA THR A 82 -4.99 15.32 -0.24
C THR A 82 -4.36 14.65 0.98
N GLN A 83 -3.81 13.45 0.81
CA GLN A 83 -3.15 12.74 1.90
C GLN A 83 -1.85 13.45 2.32
N LEU A 84 -1.05 13.91 1.36
CA LEU A 84 0.17 14.67 1.63
C LEU A 84 -0.11 15.91 2.50
N LYS A 85 -1.10 16.72 2.12
CA LYS A 85 -1.50 17.91 2.90
C LYS A 85 -1.96 17.52 4.31
N ARG A 86 -2.72 16.44 4.42
CA ARG A 86 -3.20 15.96 5.72
C ARG A 86 -2.05 15.52 6.63
N GLU A 87 -1.04 14.82 6.08
CA GLU A 87 0.11 14.35 6.85
C GLU A 87 1.08 15.48 7.24
N LEU A 88 1.25 16.47 6.36
CA LEU A 88 2.07 17.64 6.66
C LEU A 88 1.42 18.59 7.67
N GLY A 89 0.09 18.58 7.80
CA GLY A 89 -0.63 19.49 8.69
C GLY A 89 -0.29 20.95 8.41
N ASP A 90 0.07 21.71 9.43
CA ASP A 90 0.40 23.15 9.33
C ASP A 90 1.62 23.45 8.46
N LEU A 91 2.49 22.45 8.21
CA LEU A 91 3.63 22.60 7.29
C LEU A 91 3.20 22.68 5.82
N SER A 92 2.01 22.19 5.49
CA SER A 92 1.52 22.20 4.10
C SER A 92 1.44 23.60 3.50
N ASP A 93 1.16 24.61 4.32
CA ASP A 93 1.06 26.00 3.88
C ASP A 93 2.42 26.68 3.70
N GLN A 94 3.48 26.05 4.24
CA GLN A 94 4.85 26.57 4.21
C GLN A 94 5.70 25.93 3.11
N ILE A 95 5.17 24.93 2.43
CA ILE A 95 5.88 24.19 1.39
C ILE A 95 5.25 24.47 0.03
N GLN A 96 6.05 24.91 -0.93
CA GLN A 96 5.58 25.05 -2.30
C GLN A 96 5.41 23.69 -2.96
N MET A 97 4.16 23.26 -3.09
CA MET A 97 3.79 21.99 -3.73
C MET A 97 3.36 22.23 -5.17
N SER A 98 4.26 21.95 -6.12
CA SER A 98 3.92 22.01 -7.54
C SER A 98 3.10 20.78 -7.93
N GLU A 99 1.91 20.98 -8.50
CA GLU A 99 1.09 19.88 -9.03
C GLU A 99 1.84 19.05 -10.08
N SER A 100 2.67 19.69 -10.90
CA SER A 100 3.47 19.02 -11.93
C SER A 100 4.48 18.02 -11.34
N VAL A 101 4.99 18.28 -10.15
CA VAL A 101 5.91 17.37 -9.46
C VAL A 101 5.16 16.14 -8.93
N VAL A 102 3.94 16.33 -8.44
CA VAL A 102 3.08 15.21 -8.02
C VAL A 102 2.57 14.43 -9.25
N ASP A 103 2.25 15.10 -10.35
CA ASP A 103 1.92 14.46 -11.62
C ASP A 103 3.06 13.56 -12.12
N LEU A 104 4.31 14.04 -12.02
CA LEU A 104 5.48 13.24 -12.36
C LEU A 104 5.57 11.99 -11.50
N LEU A 105 5.42 12.12 -10.18
CA LEU A 105 5.45 10.98 -9.25
C LEU A 105 4.37 9.95 -9.59
N VAL A 106 3.12 10.39 -9.79
CA VAL A 106 2.01 9.50 -10.15
C VAL A 106 2.26 8.84 -11.50
N THR A 107 2.79 9.58 -12.48
CA THR A 107 3.16 9.02 -13.78
C THR A 107 4.17 7.88 -13.65
N VAL A 108 5.26 8.11 -12.90
CA VAL A 108 6.28 7.08 -12.64
C VAL A 108 5.65 5.82 -12.02
N PHE A 109 4.76 5.99 -11.05
CA PHE A 109 4.08 4.86 -10.40
C PHE A 109 3.16 4.11 -11.36
N GLN A 110 2.42 4.83 -12.21
CA GLN A 110 1.53 4.22 -13.20
C GLN A 110 2.35 3.42 -14.24
N GLU A 111 3.40 4.01 -14.80
CA GLU A 111 4.26 3.37 -15.80
C GLU A 111 4.96 2.12 -15.25
N LEU A 112 5.52 2.21 -14.05
CA LEU A 112 6.18 1.07 -13.39
C LEU A 112 5.19 -0.06 -13.07
N ARG A 113 3.93 0.24 -12.76
CA ARG A 113 2.88 -0.77 -12.56
C ARG A 113 2.44 -1.42 -13.87
N GLN A 114 2.34 -0.62 -14.93
CA GLN A 114 1.87 -1.06 -16.24
C GLN A 114 2.96 -1.77 -17.05
N GLY A 115 4.23 -1.50 -16.76
CA GLY A 115 5.36 -2.01 -17.53
C GLY A 115 5.53 -1.32 -18.88
N THR A 116 4.95 -0.12 -19.03
CA THR A 116 4.99 0.65 -20.28
C THR A 116 4.97 2.13 -19.95
N THR A 117 5.82 2.90 -20.58
CA THR A 117 5.85 4.36 -20.49
C THR A 117 4.73 4.99 -21.34
N LYS A 118 4.45 6.28 -21.13
CA LYS A 118 3.43 7.03 -21.91
C LYS A 118 3.71 7.06 -23.42
N ASP A 119 4.98 6.98 -23.83
CA ASP A 119 5.39 6.94 -25.24
C ASP A 119 5.39 5.52 -25.83
N GLY A 120 4.98 4.51 -25.05
CA GLY A 120 4.84 3.13 -25.50
C GLY A 120 6.11 2.28 -25.32
N THR A 121 7.16 2.79 -24.70
CA THR A 121 8.38 2.01 -24.44
C THR A 121 8.10 0.97 -23.35
N SER A 122 8.41 -0.30 -23.64
CA SER A 122 8.27 -1.38 -22.67
C SER A 122 9.36 -1.32 -21.61
N ILE A 123 8.98 -1.36 -20.35
CA ILE A 123 9.89 -1.35 -19.20
C ILE A 123 9.65 -2.58 -18.33
N LYS A 124 10.70 -3.03 -17.63
CA LYS A 124 10.55 -4.13 -16.68
C LYS A 124 9.94 -3.59 -15.39
N THR A 125 8.77 -4.10 -15.04
CA THR A 125 8.13 -3.78 -13.75
C THR A 125 9.00 -4.23 -12.58
N PRO A 126 9.13 -3.44 -11.51
CA PRO A 126 9.69 -3.92 -10.24
C PRO A 126 8.87 -5.09 -9.69
N ASP A 127 9.53 -6.00 -8.98
CA ASP A 127 8.83 -7.08 -8.27
C ASP A 127 8.04 -6.53 -7.06
N ALA A 128 8.48 -5.39 -6.53
CA ALA A 128 7.76 -4.67 -5.48
C ALA A 128 6.51 -3.98 -6.05
N VAL A 129 5.37 -4.18 -5.37
CA VAL A 129 4.14 -3.46 -5.71
C VAL A 129 4.34 -1.99 -5.36
N MET A 130 4.09 -1.11 -6.34
CA MET A 130 4.13 0.34 -6.20
C MET A 130 2.74 0.84 -5.78
N SER A 131 2.49 0.94 -4.48
CA SER A 131 1.19 1.36 -3.95
C SER A 131 1.05 2.89 -3.89
N THR A 132 -0.19 3.40 -3.94
CA THR A 132 -0.45 4.83 -3.78
C THR A 132 0.01 5.35 -2.41
N ALA A 133 -0.04 4.52 -1.36
CA ALA A 133 0.50 4.87 -0.04
C ALA A 133 2.02 5.13 -0.09
N GLU A 134 2.77 4.39 -0.90
CA GLU A 134 4.20 4.63 -1.10
C GLU A 134 4.44 5.93 -1.87
N ALA A 135 3.58 6.28 -2.82
CA ALA A 135 3.66 7.58 -3.49
C ALA A 135 3.45 8.73 -2.49
N VAL A 136 2.49 8.60 -1.56
CA VAL A 136 2.29 9.58 -0.48
C VAL A 136 3.54 9.68 0.40
N ASN A 137 4.12 8.55 0.81
CA ASN A 137 5.32 8.53 1.64
C ASN A 137 6.53 9.17 0.97
N ILE A 138 6.71 8.94 -0.33
CA ILE A 138 7.77 9.59 -1.12
C ILE A 138 7.55 11.10 -1.16
N ALA A 139 6.33 11.53 -1.49
CA ALA A 139 6.00 12.96 -1.55
C ALA A 139 6.19 13.63 -0.19
N TYR A 140 5.79 12.97 0.90
CA TYR A 140 5.98 13.44 2.27
C TYR A 140 7.46 13.59 2.64
N ALA A 141 8.26 12.56 2.42
CA ALA A 141 9.69 12.60 2.70
C ALA A 141 10.42 13.67 1.87
N ALA A 142 10.08 13.80 0.58
CA ALA A 142 10.63 14.81 -0.30
C ALA A 142 10.21 16.24 0.10
N ALA A 143 8.97 16.42 0.57
CA ALA A 143 8.47 17.70 1.07
C ALA A 143 9.21 18.13 2.34
N LEU A 144 9.42 17.20 3.30
CA LEU A 144 10.20 17.47 4.50
C LEU A 144 11.68 17.76 4.19
N GLU A 145 12.26 17.03 3.23
CA GLU A 145 13.62 17.32 2.76
C GLU A 145 13.70 18.75 2.21
N GLY A 146 12.77 19.16 1.35
CA GLY A 146 12.69 20.52 0.83
C GLY A 146 12.52 21.57 1.92
N TYR A 147 11.68 21.28 2.91
CA TYR A 147 11.42 22.21 4.01
C TYR A 147 12.63 22.43 4.92
N TYR A 148 13.29 21.35 5.38
CA TYR A 148 14.36 21.45 6.35
C TYR A 148 15.76 21.64 5.74
N LEU A 149 15.99 21.16 4.52
CA LEU A 149 17.33 21.11 3.90
C LEU A 149 17.40 21.85 2.56
N GLY A 150 16.28 22.36 2.06
CA GLY A 150 16.17 23.01 0.75
C GLY A 150 15.54 24.40 0.80
N ASP A 151 14.81 24.72 -0.25
CA ASP A 151 14.19 26.02 -0.53
C ASP A 151 12.69 26.06 -0.19
N GLN A 152 12.23 25.19 0.70
CA GLN A 152 10.83 25.02 1.08
C GLN A 152 9.93 24.59 -0.09
N SER A 153 10.47 23.84 -1.03
CA SER A 153 9.70 23.31 -2.16
C SER A 153 9.77 21.78 -2.26
N LEU A 154 8.67 21.21 -2.79
CA LEU A 154 8.65 19.82 -3.22
C LEU A 154 9.30 19.74 -4.61
N SER A 155 10.50 19.18 -4.70
CA SER A 155 11.26 19.11 -5.95
C SER A 155 11.27 17.71 -6.57
N GLY A 156 11.32 17.62 -7.90
CA GLY A 156 11.47 16.36 -8.62
C GLY A 156 12.78 15.62 -8.26
N ALA A 157 13.84 16.36 -7.96
CA ALA A 157 15.12 15.78 -7.53
C ALA A 157 15.00 15.10 -6.17
N ALA A 158 14.27 15.68 -5.22
CA ALA A 158 14.00 15.06 -3.93
C ALA A 158 13.13 13.79 -4.10
N ILE A 159 12.09 13.83 -4.94
CA ILE A 159 11.30 12.65 -5.29
C ILE A 159 12.16 11.54 -5.87
N ALA A 160 13.04 11.84 -6.83
CA ALA A 160 13.91 10.85 -7.45
C ALA A 160 14.83 10.15 -6.44
N ARG A 161 15.39 10.89 -5.47
CA ARG A 161 16.19 10.30 -4.39
C ARG A 161 15.37 9.35 -3.50
N GLN A 162 14.18 9.76 -3.10
CA GLN A 162 13.31 8.95 -2.24
C GLN A 162 12.77 7.71 -2.97
N LEU A 163 12.51 7.83 -4.26
CA LEU A 163 11.98 6.75 -5.10
C LEU A 163 12.91 5.53 -5.11
N ILE A 164 14.23 5.74 -5.18
CA ILE A 164 15.22 4.65 -5.15
C ILE A 164 15.07 3.83 -3.86
N GLY A 165 14.91 4.49 -2.72
CA GLY A 165 14.76 3.82 -1.42
C GLY A 165 13.48 2.99 -1.29
N VAL A 166 12.41 3.42 -1.94
CA VAL A 166 11.12 2.71 -1.91
C VAL A 166 11.12 1.48 -2.83
N VAL A 167 11.80 1.56 -3.97
CA VAL A 167 11.91 0.44 -4.92
C VAL A 167 12.86 -0.64 -4.41
N LEU A 168 13.93 -0.25 -3.71
CA LEU A 168 14.91 -1.16 -3.12
C LEU A 168 14.37 -1.82 -1.84
N LYS A 169 13.54 -2.86 -2.00
CA LYS A 169 13.06 -3.65 -0.86
C LYS A 169 13.84 -4.97 -0.73
N ASP A 170 13.45 -5.96 -1.52
CA ASP A 170 13.91 -7.34 -1.38
C ASP A 170 14.77 -7.82 -2.56
N ASN A 171 14.73 -7.11 -3.69
CA ASN A 171 15.40 -7.52 -4.92
C ASN A 171 16.38 -6.46 -5.40
N ALA A 172 17.68 -6.79 -5.38
CA ALA A 172 18.73 -5.89 -5.88
C ALA A 172 18.60 -5.57 -7.38
N ASP A 173 17.93 -6.41 -8.17
CA ASP A 173 17.69 -6.14 -9.58
C ASP A 173 16.65 -5.05 -9.81
N ASP A 174 15.78 -4.76 -8.85
CA ASP A 174 14.85 -3.64 -8.94
C ASP A 174 15.56 -2.29 -8.98
N ALA A 175 16.72 -2.17 -8.34
CA ALA A 175 17.57 -0.98 -8.47
C ALA A 175 18.07 -0.76 -9.90
N LYS A 176 18.44 -1.85 -10.60
CA LYS A 176 18.89 -1.76 -11.99
C LYS A 176 17.73 -1.40 -12.92
N ARG A 177 16.54 -1.99 -12.67
CA ARG A 177 15.31 -1.68 -13.41
C ARG A 177 14.93 -0.21 -13.26
N MET A 178 15.02 0.32 -12.03
CA MET A 178 14.73 1.71 -11.75
C MET A 178 15.74 2.66 -12.38
N ARG A 179 17.04 2.37 -12.31
CA ARG A 179 18.06 3.18 -13.00
C ARG A 179 17.82 3.21 -14.50
N PHE A 180 17.57 2.05 -15.10
CA PHE A 180 17.23 1.97 -16.52
C PHE A 180 16.01 2.83 -16.86
N TYR A 181 14.99 2.84 -16.02
CA TYR A 181 13.80 3.69 -16.20
C TYR A 181 14.13 5.19 -16.10
N MET A 182 15.04 5.56 -15.19
CA MET A 182 15.40 6.98 -14.97
C MET A 182 16.38 7.53 -16.03
N ASP A 183 17.12 6.65 -16.71
CA ASP A 183 18.12 7.01 -17.72
C ASP A 183 17.53 7.10 -19.14
N ASN A 184 16.28 6.62 -19.36
CA ASN A 184 15.57 6.60 -20.62
C ASN A 184 14.26 7.38 -20.57
#